data_47ce5fb74fd595cd9ba823ac292d032c
#
_entry.id   47ce5fb74fd595cd9ba823ac292d032c
#
_cell.length_a   1.000
_cell.length_b   1.000
_cell.length_c   1.000
_cell.angle_alpha   90.00
_cell.angle_beta   90.00
_cell.angle_gamma   90.00
#
_symmetry.space_group_name_H-M   'P 1'
#
loop_
_entity.id
_entity.type
_entity.pdbx_description
1 polymer ?
#
loop_
_entity_poly.entity_id
_entity_poly.type
_entity_poly.pdbx_seq_one_letter_code
_entity_poly.pdbx_strand_id
1 'polypeptide(L)' 'MREYRLVISPLSRAVTRDGHTVRLEIYRGPDTDWTLEVVDEFDNSTVWDDLFASDQAAFDEALRTIRDEGIASLVG' A
#
# COMPACT_ATOMS: atom_id res chain seq x y z
N MET A 1 18.53 14.97 18.64
CA MET A 1 17.25 14.47 18.11
C MET A 1 17.50 13.42 17.06
N ARG A 2 16.78 12.33 17.15
CA ARG A 2 16.92 11.24 16.17
C ARG A 2 15.99 11.49 14.98
N GLU A 3 16.57 11.43 13.82
CA GLU A 3 15.79 11.56 12.59
C GLU A 3 15.26 10.18 12.19
N TYR A 4 13.96 10.09 11.99
CA TYR A 4 13.33 8.85 11.60
C TYR A 4 13.14 8.83 10.10
N ARG A 5 13.71 7.84 9.44
CA ARG A 5 13.66 7.75 7.98
C ARG A 5 12.84 6.55 7.57
N LEU A 6 11.86 6.80 6.71
CA LEU A 6 11.11 5.72 6.07
C LEU A 6 11.79 5.37 4.76
N VAL A 7 11.83 4.08 4.47
CA VAL A 7 12.26 3.59 3.16
C VAL A 7 11.01 3.35 2.34
N ILE A 8 10.89 4.08 1.24
CA ILE A 8 9.72 3.97 0.36
C ILE A 8 10.10 3.03 -0.78
N SER A 9 9.29 1.99 -0.98
CA SER A 9 9.53 1.05 -2.07
C SER A 9 9.33 1.71 -3.43
N PRO A 10 10.19 1.43 -4.41
CA PRO A 10 9.95 1.87 -5.78
C PRO A 10 8.73 1.21 -6.42
N LEU A 11 8.15 0.21 -5.80
CA LEU A 11 6.91 -0.41 -6.26
C LEU A 11 5.68 0.42 -5.90
N SER A 12 5.82 1.40 -5.01
CA SER A 12 4.71 2.30 -4.64
C SER A 12 4.25 3.07 -5.88
N ARG A 13 2.92 3.08 -6.12
CA ARG A 13 2.37 3.73 -7.31
C ARG A 13 0.87 3.90 -7.22
N ALA A 14 0.33 4.71 -8.12
CA ALA A 14 -1.11 4.83 -8.28
C ALA A 14 -1.62 3.72 -9.20
N VAL A 15 -2.83 3.24 -8.92
CA VAL A 15 -3.51 2.24 -9.74
C VAL A 15 -4.93 2.72 -9.98
N THR A 16 -5.37 2.66 -11.24
CA THR A 16 -6.72 3.04 -11.63
C THR A 16 -7.44 1.84 -12.22
N ARG A 17 -8.62 1.55 -11.71
CA ARG A 17 -9.50 0.49 -12.20
C ARG A 17 -10.95 0.95 -12.03
N ASP A 18 -11.79 0.65 -13.00
CA ASP A 18 -13.24 0.87 -12.90
C ASP A 18 -13.59 2.30 -12.45
N GLY A 19 -12.83 3.28 -12.91
CA GLY A 19 -13.06 4.68 -12.60
C GLY A 19 -12.58 5.14 -11.25
N HIS A 20 -11.89 4.29 -10.49
CA HIS A 20 -11.34 4.63 -9.19
C HIS A 20 -9.82 4.62 -9.23
N THR A 21 -9.21 5.55 -8.51
CA THR A 21 -7.76 5.63 -8.39
C THR A 21 -7.38 5.51 -6.92
N VAL A 22 -6.42 4.63 -6.64
CA VAL A 22 -5.83 4.49 -5.31
C VAL A 22 -4.31 4.58 -5.43
N ARG A 23 -3.67 4.99 -4.34
CA ARG A 23 -2.21 4.97 -4.27
C ARG A 23 -1.78 3.82 -3.39
N LEU A 24 -0.92 2.97 -3.93
CA LEU A 24 -0.28 1.90 -3.16
C LEU A 24 0.98 2.49 -2.54
N GLU A 25 1.02 2.53 -1.21
CA GLU A 25 2.16 3.06 -0.49
C GLU A 25 2.79 1.92 0.30
N ILE A 26 4.00 1.56 -0.08
CA ILE A 26 4.73 0.45 0.50
C ILE A 26 6.00 1.01 1.12
N TYR A 27 6.14 0.85 2.43
CA TYR A 27 7.25 1.49 3.13
C TYR A 27 7.62 0.71 4.38
N ARG A 28 8.80 1.00 4.89
CA ARG A 28 9.26 0.41 6.14
C ARG A 28 10.13 1.39 6.89
N GLY A 29 10.29 1.16 8.18
CA GLY A 29 11.29 1.81 8.97
C GLY A 29 12.64 1.11 8.83
N PRO A 30 13.68 1.62 9.50
CA PRO A 30 15.03 1.04 9.38
C PRO A 30 15.13 -0.40 9.89
N ASP A 31 14.28 -0.77 10.84
CA ASP A 31 14.37 -2.09 11.48
C ASP A 31 13.07 -2.87 11.41
N THR A 32 12.18 -2.52 10.47
CA THR A 32 10.87 -3.18 10.37
C THR A 32 10.71 -3.83 9.01
N ASP A 33 9.76 -4.75 8.93
CA ASP A 33 9.29 -5.28 7.66
C ASP A 33 8.42 -4.23 6.97
N TRP A 34 7.89 -4.59 5.80
CA TRP A 34 7.18 -3.65 4.94
C TRP A 34 5.73 -3.49 5.35
N THR A 35 5.27 -2.24 5.36
CA THR A 35 3.87 -1.88 5.57
C THR A 35 3.23 -1.64 4.21
N LEU A 36 2.00 -2.14 4.05
CA LEU A 36 1.18 -1.83 2.89
C LEU A 36 0.05 -0.91 3.32
N GLU A 37 -0.01 0.23 2.69
CA GLU A 37 -1.07 1.20 2.88
C GLU A 37 -1.65 1.56 1.52
N VAL A 38 -2.97 1.65 1.43
CA VAL A 38 -3.66 2.07 0.21
C VAL A 38 -4.47 3.31 0.54
N VAL A 39 -4.22 4.40 -0.19
CA VAL A 39 -4.91 5.66 0.02
C VAL A 39 -5.80 5.92 -1.19
N ASP A 40 -7.10 6.14 -0.94
CA ASP A 40 -8.04 6.38 -2.03
C ASP A 40 -8.05 7.86 -2.43
N GLU A 41 -8.88 8.19 -3.42
CA GLU A 41 -8.96 9.55 -3.96
C GLU A 41 -9.63 10.54 -3.01
N PHE A 42 -10.18 10.06 -1.89
CA PHE A 42 -10.79 10.90 -0.86
C PHE A 42 -9.93 10.96 0.40
N ASP A 43 -8.67 10.52 0.30
CA ASP A 43 -7.70 10.48 1.40
C ASP A 43 -8.09 9.50 2.52
N ASN A 44 -8.94 8.54 2.24
CA ASN A 44 -9.17 7.43 3.17
C ASN A 44 -8.07 6.41 2.99
N SER A 45 -7.55 5.91 4.09
CA SER A 45 -6.46 4.96 4.02
C SER A 45 -6.84 3.62 4.63
N THR A 46 -6.36 2.55 3.99
CA THR A 46 -6.48 1.20 4.47
C THR A 46 -5.07 0.69 4.71
N VAL A 47 -4.79 0.26 5.93
CA VAL A 47 -3.47 -0.26 6.28
C VAL A 47 -3.63 -1.73 6.67
N TRP A 48 -2.81 -2.60 6.07
CA TRP A 48 -2.83 -4.02 6.45
C TRP A 48 -2.20 -4.19 7.82
N ASP A 49 -2.82 -5.03 8.65
CA ASP A 49 -2.33 -5.28 10.01
C ASP A 49 -1.01 -6.05 10.00
N ASP A 50 -0.87 -6.96 9.04
CA ASP A 50 0.34 -7.78 8.93
C ASP A 50 1.41 -7.06 8.12
N LEU A 51 2.65 -7.19 8.56
CA LEU A 51 3.78 -6.70 7.80
C LEU A 51 4.21 -7.75 6.78
N PHE A 52 4.90 -7.31 5.73
CA PHE A 52 5.34 -8.18 4.64
C PHE A 52 6.85 -8.30 4.64
N ALA A 53 7.35 -9.50 4.39
CA ALA A 53 8.78 -9.76 4.41
C ALA A 53 9.52 -9.06 3.27
N SER A 54 8.80 -8.72 2.18
CA SER A 54 9.39 -8.00 1.06
C SER A 54 8.37 -7.00 0.52
N ASP A 55 8.87 -5.98 -0.17
CA ASP A 55 7.99 -5.01 -0.83
C ASP A 55 7.21 -5.66 -1.97
N GLN A 56 7.81 -6.65 -2.64
CA GLN A 56 7.12 -7.38 -3.70
C GLN A 56 5.92 -8.13 -3.14
N ALA A 57 6.05 -8.75 -1.96
CA ALA A 57 4.94 -9.46 -1.33
C ALA A 57 3.80 -8.49 -1.00
N ALA A 58 4.13 -7.29 -0.50
CA ALA A 58 3.14 -6.27 -0.22
C ALA A 58 2.43 -5.82 -1.50
N PHE A 59 3.20 -5.59 -2.56
CA PHE A 59 2.65 -5.19 -3.85
C PHE A 59 1.73 -6.26 -4.43
N ASP A 60 2.15 -7.53 -4.36
CA ASP A 60 1.35 -8.64 -4.85
C ASP A 60 0.03 -8.75 -4.09
N GLU A 61 0.05 -8.53 -2.78
CA GLU A 61 -1.17 -8.56 -1.98
C GLU A 61 -2.14 -7.45 -2.39
N ALA A 62 -1.63 -6.26 -2.65
CA ALA A 62 -2.46 -5.14 -3.10
C ALA A 62 -3.12 -5.46 -4.44
N LEU A 63 -2.36 -6.00 -5.39
CA LEU A 63 -2.91 -6.36 -6.69
C LEU A 63 -3.91 -7.51 -6.58
N ARG A 64 -3.64 -8.49 -5.70
CA ARG A 64 -4.57 -9.58 -5.47
C ARG A 64 -5.89 -9.06 -4.94
N THR A 65 -5.85 -8.13 -3.99
CA THR A 65 -7.05 -7.54 -3.42
C THR A 65 -7.86 -6.81 -4.49
N ILE A 66 -7.19 -6.02 -5.32
CA ILE A 66 -7.85 -5.30 -6.41
C ILE A 66 -8.49 -6.26 -7.40
N ARG A 67 -7.79 -7.34 -7.74
CA ARG A 67 -8.29 -8.33 -8.70
C ARG A 67 -9.46 -9.14 -8.15
N ASP A 68 -9.35 -9.62 -6.90
CA ASP A 68 -10.30 -10.59 -6.35
C ASP A 68 -11.47 -9.92 -5.65
N GLU A 69 -11.26 -8.76 -5.04
CA GLU A 69 -12.30 -8.08 -4.27
C GLU A 69 -12.78 -6.79 -4.93
N GLY A 70 -12.06 -6.35 -5.97
CA GLY A 70 -12.36 -5.11 -6.67
C GLY A 70 -11.75 -3.90 -5.99
N ILE A 71 -11.38 -2.89 -6.79
CA ILE A 71 -10.76 -1.68 -6.26
C ILE A 71 -11.72 -0.90 -5.36
N ALA A 72 -13.03 -1.04 -5.60
CA ALA A 72 -14.04 -0.35 -4.78
C ALA A 72 -13.99 -0.78 -3.32
N SER A 73 -13.48 -1.98 -3.02
CA SER A 73 -13.32 -2.43 -1.65
C SER A 73 -12.30 -1.58 -0.89
N LEU A 74 -11.43 -0.88 -1.62
CA LEU A 74 -10.38 -0.04 -1.05
C LEU A 74 -10.75 1.45 -1.10
N VAL A 75 -11.94 1.77 -1.59
CA VAL A 75 -12.45 3.13 -1.65
C VAL A 75 -13.49 3.26 -0.54
N GLY A 76 -13.29 4.17 0.33
CA GLY A 76 -14.16 4.25 1.46
C GLY A 76 -14.43 5.62 1.94
#